data_5100d12c824c2090e30c3e8a249bde44
#
_entry.id   5100d12c824c2090e30c3e8a249bde44
#
_cell.length_a   1.000
_cell.length_b   1.000
_cell.length_c   1.000
_cell.angle_alpha   90.00
_cell.angle_beta   90.00
_cell.angle_gamma   90.00
#
_symmetry.space_group_name_H-M   'P 1'
#
loop_
_entity.id
_entity.type
_entity.pdbx_description
1 polymer ?
#
loop_
_entity_poly.entity_id
_entity_poly.type
_entity_poly.pdbx_seq_one_letter_code
_entity_poly.pdbx_strand_id
1 'polypeptide(L)'
;MHALKGSTALVTGASAGIGLATARLLSEAGVRVIGCARRLEILRAEMDDLPGPTLALQVDVADTESVAGLMTQLPSDWQSIDILINNAGSDVGGRRDFHEGDVAEWVNTIQINVSGLMQVTAAVLPGMLERQSGHIVNLGSVAGLSGIRGCGAYVASKHAVHGLSDTLRQEYAGRGIRVSEILPGMVKTDFATARFSDAEKGDAFYESYGQCLKAEDIARSVLFALEQPPHVVVSQIVIVPDNPG
;
A
#
# COMPACT_ATOMS: atom_id res chain seq x y z
N MET A 1 -14.30 -5.92 -16.71
CA MET A 1 -14.38 -4.48 -16.32
C MET A 1 -15.66 -4.07 -15.55
N HIS A 2 -16.66 -4.92 -15.36
CA HIS A 2 -17.89 -4.50 -14.65
C HIS A 2 -17.93 -4.87 -13.14
N ALA A 3 -17.04 -5.73 -12.68
CA ALA A 3 -17.08 -6.26 -11.30
C ALA A 3 -16.74 -5.23 -10.19
N LEU A 4 -15.97 -4.18 -10.50
CA LEU A 4 -15.51 -3.20 -9.52
C LEU A 4 -16.32 -1.90 -9.53
N LYS A 5 -17.12 -1.66 -10.57
CA LYS A 5 -17.87 -0.39 -10.72
C LYS A 5 -18.84 -0.16 -9.56
N GLY A 6 -18.72 0.99 -8.92
CA GLY A 6 -19.54 1.39 -7.78
C GLY A 6 -19.04 0.90 -6.42
N SER A 7 -17.99 0.04 -6.37
CA SER A 7 -17.32 -0.31 -5.12
C SER A 7 -16.61 0.91 -4.53
N THR A 8 -16.34 0.88 -3.23
CA THR A 8 -15.55 1.90 -2.52
C THR A 8 -14.21 1.31 -2.11
N ALA A 9 -13.12 1.97 -2.50
CA ALA A 9 -11.76 1.61 -2.13
C ALA A 9 -11.14 2.64 -1.19
N LEU A 10 -10.44 2.18 -0.15
CA LEU A 10 -9.56 2.99 0.68
C LEU A 10 -8.12 2.68 0.31
N VAL A 11 -7.35 3.73 -0.03
CA VAL A 11 -5.94 3.61 -0.43
C VAL A 11 -5.07 4.42 0.51
N THR A 12 -4.19 3.77 1.26
CA THR A 12 -3.22 4.46 2.12
C THR A 12 -1.98 4.86 1.31
N GLY A 13 -1.40 6.02 1.62
CA GLY A 13 -0.26 6.56 0.87
C GLY A 13 -0.64 7.00 -0.55
N ALA A 14 -1.86 7.50 -0.75
CA ALA A 14 -2.43 7.84 -2.05
C ALA A 14 -1.92 9.16 -2.65
N SER A 15 -1.06 9.91 -1.95
CA SER A 15 -0.58 11.22 -2.43
C SER A 15 0.59 11.16 -3.42
N ALA A 16 1.13 9.98 -3.71
CA ALA A 16 2.25 9.80 -4.64
C ALA A 16 2.48 8.34 -5.02
N GLY A 17 3.31 8.10 -6.02
CA GLY A 17 3.86 6.79 -6.38
C GLY A 17 2.81 5.71 -6.64
N ILE A 18 3.04 4.51 -6.09
CA ILE A 18 2.18 3.33 -6.31
C ILE A 18 0.75 3.58 -5.82
N GLY A 19 0.59 4.25 -4.67
CA GLY A 19 -0.74 4.54 -4.09
C GLY A 19 -1.57 5.44 -5.00
N LEU A 20 -0.96 6.53 -5.53
CA LEU A 20 -1.63 7.43 -6.46
C LEU A 20 -1.95 6.74 -7.79
N ALA A 21 -1.01 6.00 -8.37
CA ALA A 21 -1.26 5.24 -9.60
C ALA A 21 -2.38 4.21 -9.41
N THR A 22 -2.44 3.54 -8.26
CA THR A 22 -3.52 2.62 -7.91
C THR A 22 -4.86 3.35 -7.77
N ALA A 23 -4.89 4.49 -7.06
CA ALA A 23 -6.09 5.31 -6.91
C ALA A 23 -6.63 5.76 -8.28
N ARG A 24 -5.75 6.17 -9.21
CA ARG A 24 -6.10 6.56 -10.57
C ARG A 24 -6.74 5.41 -11.35
N LEU A 25 -6.09 4.25 -11.42
CA LEU A 25 -6.64 3.10 -12.14
C LEU A 25 -7.97 2.60 -11.54
N LEU A 26 -8.12 2.62 -10.23
CA LEU A 26 -9.38 2.28 -9.57
C LEU A 26 -10.48 3.28 -9.94
N SER A 27 -10.20 4.57 -9.92
CA SER A 27 -11.14 5.62 -10.34
C SER A 27 -11.55 5.47 -11.81
N GLU A 28 -10.62 5.19 -12.72
CA GLU A 28 -10.88 4.90 -14.14
C GLU A 28 -11.75 3.63 -14.32
N ALA A 29 -11.63 2.65 -13.43
CA ALA A 29 -12.48 1.46 -13.39
C ALA A 29 -13.87 1.72 -12.80
N GLY A 30 -14.18 2.94 -12.39
CA GLY A 30 -15.47 3.35 -11.81
C GLY A 30 -15.62 3.03 -10.32
N VAL A 31 -14.52 2.84 -9.62
CA VAL A 31 -14.47 2.70 -8.16
C VAL A 31 -14.49 4.08 -7.49
N ARG A 32 -15.21 4.22 -6.40
CA ARG A 32 -15.16 5.38 -5.51
C ARG A 32 -13.89 5.29 -4.67
N VAL A 33 -13.03 6.30 -4.67
CA VAL A 33 -11.71 6.20 -4.03
C VAL A 33 -11.57 7.13 -2.83
N ILE A 34 -11.29 6.56 -1.66
CA ILE A 34 -10.87 7.27 -0.46
C ILE A 34 -9.34 7.23 -0.44
N GLY A 35 -8.70 8.37 -0.67
CA GLY A 35 -7.26 8.51 -0.52
C GLY A 35 -6.90 8.93 0.89
N CYS A 36 -5.91 8.25 1.49
CA CYS A 36 -5.37 8.59 2.80
C CYS A 36 -3.88 8.95 2.69
N ALA A 37 -3.48 10.09 3.24
CA ALA A 37 -2.08 10.51 3.34
C ALA A 37 -1.89 11.57 4.44
N ARG A 38 -0.64 11.79 4.85
CA ARG A 38 -0.27 12.82 5.85
C ARG A 38 -0.40 14.24 5.30
N ARG A 39 -0.06 14.44 4.01
CA ARG A 39 -0.02 15.73 3.32
C ARG A 39 -1.35 15.98 2.61
N LEU A 40 -2.33 16.53 3.34
CA LEU A 40 -3.70 16.68 2.85
C LEU A 40 -3.82 17.53 1.58
N GLU A 41 -3.11 18.65 1.50
CA GLU A 41 -3.22 19.56 0.35
C GLU A 41 -2.71 18.92 -0.94
N ILE A 42 -1.58 18.18 -0.86
CA ILE A 42 -1.05 17.42 -2.00
C ILE A 42 -2.05 16.32 -2.37
N LEU A 43 -2.57 15.59 -1.37
CA LEU A 43 -3.54 14.53 -1.61
C LEU A 43 -4.80 15.07 -2.30
N ARG A 44 -5.34 16.20 -1.85
CA ARG A 44 -6.53 16.83 -2.47
C ARG A 44 -6.29 17.15 -3.94
N ALA A 45 -5.19 17.83 -4.24
CA ALA A 45 -4.85 18.18 -5.62
C ALA A 45 -4.79 16.94 -6.53
N GLU A 46 -4.15 15.86 -6.07
CA GLU A 46 -4.05 14.61 -6.84
C GLU A 46 -5.38 13.88 -6.98
N MET A 47 -6.22 13.91 -5.93
CA MET A 47 -7.52 13.25 -5.95
C MET A 47 -8.55 14.01 -6.79
N ASP A 48 -8.49 15.34 -6.86
CA ASP A 48 -9.35 16.17 -7.67
C ASP A 48 -9.15 15.95 -9.18
N ASP A 49 -7.96 15.50 -9.59
CA ASP A 49 -7.63 15.14 -10.98
C ASP A 49 -8.16 13.75 -11.41
N LEU A 50 -8.75 12.98 -10.51
CA LEU A 50 -9.25 11.63 -10.82
C LEU A 50 -10.66 11.69 -11.43
N PRO A 51 -10.98 10.78 -12.40
CA PRO A 51 -12.23 10.89 -13.17
C PRO A 51 -13.51 10.52 -12.40
N GLY A 52 -13.38 9.76 -11.30
CA GLY A 52 -14.51 9.26 -10.50
C GLY A 52 -14.71 10.01 -9.19
N PRO A 53 -15.70 9.58 -8.38
CA PRO A 53 -15.89 10.13 -7.04
C PRO A 53 -14.69 9.83 -6.14
N THR A 54 -14.16 10.87 -5.49
CA THR A 54 -12.99 10.78 -4.61
C THR A 54 -13.25 11.46 -3.27
N LEU A 55 -12.53 11.01 -2.24
CA LEU A 55 -12.50 11.64 -0.92
C LEU A 55 -11.07 11.64 -0.40
N ALA A 56 -10.53 12.79 -0.03
CA ALA A 56 -9.20 12.93 0.55
C ALA A 56 -9.29 13.03 2.07
N LEU A 57 -8.61 12.14 2.78
CA LEU A 57 -8.51 12.13 4.25
C LEU A 57 -7.07 12.31 4.71
N GLN A 58 -6.88 13.19 5.68
CA GLN A 58 -5.60 13.28 6.36
C GLN A 58 -5.48 12.15 7.38
N VAL A 59 -4.60 11.18 7.11
CA VAL A 59 -4.33 10.06 8.00
C VAL A 59 -2.84 9.82 8.06
N ASP A 60 -2.28 9.81 9.27
CA ASP A 60 -0.96 9.25 9.53
C ASP A 60 -1.13 7.82 10.04
N VAL A 61 -0.73 6.83 9.25
CA VAL A 61 -0.86 5.42 9.63
C VAL A 61 0.04 5.03 10.80
N ALA A 62 1.06 5.83 11.12
CA ALA A 62 1.92 5.63 12.28
C ALA A 62 1.30 6.16 13.58
N ASP A 63 0.28 7.00 13.49
CA ASP A 63 -0.43 7.58 14.63
C ASP A 63 -1.72 6.80 14.92
N THR A 64 -1.77 6.15 16.07
CA THR A 64 -2.90 5.32 16.49
C THR A 64 -4.20 6.14 16.63
N GLU A 65 -4.12 7.38 17.11
CA GLU A 65 -5.31 8.24 17.25
C GLU A 65 -5.84 8.67 15.88
N SER A 66 -4.94 9.00 14.96
CA SER A 66 -5.28 9.31 13.57
C SER A 66 -6.02 8.16 12.89
N VAL A 67 -5.55 6.91 13.07
CA VAL A 67 -6.21 5.74 12.49
C VAL A 67 -7.52 5.40 13.23
N ALA A 68 -7.58 5.54 14.55
CA ALA A 68 -8.81 5.30 15.32
C ALA A 68 -9.96 6.21 14.85
N GLY A 69 -9.65 7.44 14.44
CA GLY A 69 -10.62 8.40 13.89
C GLY A 69 -11.01 8.15 12.43
N LEU A 70 -10.36 7.22 11.71
CA LEU A 70 -10.53 7.07 10.26
C LEU A 70 -11.98 6.84 9.85
N MET A 71 -12.63 5.84 10.41
CA MET A 71 -14.00 5.46 10.01
C MET A 71 -15.04 6.52 10.41
N THR A 72 -14.82 7.23 11.51
CA THR A 72 -15.75 8.28 11.97
C THR A 72 -15.65 9.58 11.19
N GLN A 73 -14.54 9.83 10.50
CA GLN A 73 -14.35 10.96 9.60
C GLN A 73 -15.05 10.76 8.24
N LEU A 74 -15.40 9.52 7.89
CA LEU A 74 -16.06 9.23 6.63
C LEU A 74 -17.54 9.63 6.66
N PRO A 75 -18.05 10.33 5.63
CA PRO A 75 -19.50 10.47 5.43
C PRO A 75 -20.17 9.10 5.40
N SER A 76 -21.41 9.02 5.85
CA SER A 76 -22.11 7.73 6.00
C SER A 76 -22.19 6.89 4.73
N ASP A 77 -22.31 7.56 3.57
CA ASP A 77 -22.33 6.91 2.25
C ASP A 77 -20.94 6.44 1.76
N TRP A 78 -19.86 6.76 2.50
CA TRP A 78 -18.48 6.31 2.23
C TRP A 78 -17.97 5.25 3.22
N GLN A 79 -18.72 4.90 4.25
CA GLN A 79 -18.30 3.97 5.30
C GLN A 79 -18.30 2.50 4.85
N SER A 80 -18.98 2.17 3.74
CA SER A 80 -18.97 0.81 3.19
C SER A 80 -17.74 0.61 2.30
N ILE A 81 -16.62 0.22 2.90
CA ILE A 81 -15.35 0.00 2.18
C ILE A 81 -15.31 -1.44 1.69
N ASP A 82 -15.24 -1.64 0.36
CA ASP A 82 -15.19 -2.95 -0.28
C ASP A 82 -13.75 -3.40 -0.56
N ILE A 83 -12.85 -2.43 -0.75
CA ILE A 83 -11.46 -2.65 -1.12
C ILE A 83 -10.56 -1.85 -0.18
N LEU A 84 -9.58 -2.51 0.42
CA LEU A 84 -8.53 -1.86 1.21
C LEU A 84 -7.18 -2.06 0.54
N ILE A 85 -6.51 -0.96 0.17
CA ILE A 85 -5.14 -0.98 -0.35
C ILE A 85 -4.19 -0.44 0.72
N ASN A 86 -3.52 -1.33 1.42
CA ASN A 86 -2.46 -1.00 2.37
C ASN A 86 -1.15 -0.75 1.61
N ASN A 87 -0.97 0.47 1.13
CA ASN A 87 0.18 0.87 0.34
C ASN A 87 1.15 1.78 1.12
N ALA A 88 0.70 2.53 2.11
CA ALA A 88 1.58 3.40 2.91
C ALA A 88 2.80 2.62 3.41
N GLY A 89 3.98 3.15 3.14
CA GLY A 89 5.24 2.50 3.52
C GLY A 89 6.40 3.48 3.52
N SER A 90 7.44 3.13 4.25
CA SER A 90 8.65 3.93 4.42
C SER A 90 9.88 3.05 4.59
N ASP A 91 11.05 3.61 4.25
CA ASP A 91 12.36 3.05 4.53
C ASP A 91 13.33 4.22 4.72
N VAL A 92 13.29 4.82 5.90
CA VAL A 92 14.11 5.99 6.23
C VAL A 92 15.52 5.56 6.60
N GLY A 93 16.50 6.41 6.32
CA GLY A 93 17.90 6.22 6.73
C GLY A 93 18.81 5.57 5.69
N GLY A 94 18.26 5.10 4.56
CA GLY A 94 19.05 4.54 3.46
C GLY A 94 19.64 3.17 3.78
N ARG A 95 20.61 2.74 2.97
CA ARG A 95 21.33 1.47 3.15
C ARG A 95 22.54 1.68 4.06
N ARG A 96 22.55 1.00 5.20
CA ARG A 96 23.64 1.02 6.19
C ARG A 96 23.82 -0.38 6.78
N ASP A 97 25.03 -0.74 7.12
CA ASP A 97 25.25 -1.95 7.93
C ASP A 97 24.58 -1.76 9.31
N PHE A 98 24.10 -2.82 9.93
CA PHE A 98 23.20 -2.75 11.08
C PHE A 98 23.77 -1.95 12.27
N HIS A 99 25.09 -2.02 12.49
CA HIS A 99 25.76 -1.29 13.57
C HIS A 99 25.91 0.22 13.31
N GLU A 100 25.65 0.68 12.09
CA GLU A 100 25.76 2.09 11.66
C GLU A 100 24.40 2.79 11.58
N GLY A 101 23.32 2.06 11.81
CA GLY A 101 21.97 2.59 11.64
C GLY A 101 21.42 3.30 12.88
N ASP A 102 20.29 3.96 12.71
CA ASP A 102 19.58 4.66 13.76
C ASP A 102 18.33 3.85 14.20
N VAL A 103 18.25 3.54 15.48
CA VAL A 103 17.14 2.79 16.08
C VAL A 103 15.81 3.53 15.91
N ALA A 104 15.80 4.86 15.99
CA ALA A 104 14.57 5.64 15.83
C ALA A 104 14.03 5.53 14.39
N GLU A 105 14.91 5.55 13.38
CA GLU A 105 14.53 5.33 11.98
C GLU A 105 13.95 3.91 11.77
N TRP A 106 14.54 2.90 12.41
CA TRP A 106 14.04 1.51 12.32
C TRP A 106 12.68 1.34 12.97
N VAL A 107 12.50 1.89 14.18
CA VAL A 107 11.21 1.87 14.89
C VAL A 107 10.15 2.58 14.05
N ASN A 108 10.45 3.73 13.46
CA ASN A 108 9.54 4.44 12.58
C ASN A 108 9.17 3.61 11.32
N THR A 109 10.14 2.93 10.72
CA THR A 109 9.88 2.03 9.58
C THR A 109 8.92 0.89 9.96
N ILE A 110 9.12 0.25 11.10
CA ILE A 110 8.21 -0.79 11.61
C ILE A 110 6.84 -0.20 11.93
N GLN A 111 6.81 0.97 12.57
CA GLN A 111 5.55 1.64 12.94
C GLN A 111 4.68 1.94 11.70
N ILE A 112 5.28 2.45 10.64
CA ILE A 112 4.54 2.75 9.39
C ILE A 112 4.16 1.46 8.66
N ASN A 113 5.14 0.59 8.39
CA ASN A 113 4.97 -0.54 7.46
C ASN A 113 4.18 -1.71 8.07
N VAL A 114 4.23 -1.89 9.37
CA VAL A 114 3.63 -3.03 10.07
C VAL A 114 2.46 -2.58 10.95
N SER A 115 2.75 -1.77 11.99
CA SER A 115 1.71 -1.34 12.94
C SER A 115 0.62 -0.54 12.24
N GLY A 116 0.99 0.39 11.35
CA GLY A 116 0.05 1.19 10.58
C GLY A 116 -0.85 0.34 9.68
N LEU A 117 -0.26 -0.62 8.96
CA LEU A 117 -1.03 -1.57 8.15
C LEU A 117 -2.01 -2.37 9.00
N MET A 118 -1.57 -2.88 10.16
CA MET A 118 -2.43 -3.64 11.08
C MET A 118 -3.58 -2.77 11.61
N GLN A 119 -3.31 -1.54 12.01
CA GLN A 119 -4.31 -0.61 12.56
C GLN A 119 -5.36 -0.25 11.51
N VAL A 120 -4.96 0.10 10.29
CA VAL A 120 -5.90 0.41 9.20
C VAL A 120 -6.73 -0.82 8.83
N THR A 121 -6.11 -2.00 8.76
CA THR A 121 -6.82 -3.25 8.51
C THR A 121 -7.85 -3.51 9.62
N ALA A 122 -7.48 -3.35 10.89
CA ALA A 122 -8.38 -3.54 12.02
C ALA A 122 -9.56 -2.54 12.03
N ALA A 123 -9.36 -1.32 11.53
CA ALA A 123 -10.42 -0.33 11.42
C ALA A 123 -11.44 -0.65 10.31
N VAL A 124 -10.99 -1.22 9.19
CA VAL A 124 -11.85 -1.48 8.01
C VAL A 124 -12.50 -2.87 8.04
N LEU A 125 -11.78 -3.87 8.50
CA LEU A 125 -12.17 -5.28 8.45
C LEU A 125 -13.52 -5.62 9.10
N PRO A 126 -13.93 -5.05 10.25
CA PRO A 126 -15.23 -5.34 10.85
C PRO A 126 -16.41 -5.11 9.89
N GLY A 127 -16.41 -4.00 9.16
CA GLY A 127 -17.46 -3.71 8.17
C GLY A 127 -17.45 -4.69 6.98
N MET A 128 -16.28 -5.14 6.54
CA MET A 128 -16.16 -6.17 5.50
C MET A 128 -16.72 -7.52 6.01
N LEU A 129 -16.41 -7.89 7.25
CA LEU A 129 -16.90 -9.14 7.86
C LEU A 129 -18.41 -9.15 8.05
N GLU A 130 -19.00 -8.04 8.47
CA GLU A 130 -20.46 -7.90 8.61
C GLU A 130 -21.18 -8.12 7.29
N ARG A 131 -20.63 -7.57 6.19
CA ARG A 131 -21.16 -7.75 4.83
C ARG A 131 -20.75 -9.07 4.18
N GLN A 132 -19.84 -9.83 4.78
CA GLN A 132 -19.22 -11.04 4.23
C GLN A 132 -18.64 -10.77 2.81
N SER A 133 -18.09 -9.62 2.61
CA SER A 133 -17.53 -9.17 1.33
C SER A 133 -16.42 -8.15 1.56
N GLY A 134 -15.25 -8.40 0.98
CA GLY A 134 -14.14 -7.47 1.02
C GLY A 134 -12.89 -8.01 0.34
N HIS A 135 -12.02 -7.09 -0.10
CA HIS A 135 -10.71 -7.46 -0.63
C HIS A 135 -9.62 -6.56 -0.05
N ILE A 136 -8.69 -7.14 0.68
CA ILE A 136 -7.52 -6.47 1.23
C ILE A 136 -6.34 -6.75 0.31
N VAL A 137 -5.66 -5.71 -0.14
CA VAL A 137 -4.41 -5.80 -0.92
C VAL A 137 -3.30 -5.14 -0.12
N ASN A 138 -2.30 -5.91 0.25
CA ASN A 138 -1.13 -5.44 0.99
C ASN A 138 0.05 -5.24 0.03
N LEU A 139 0.68 -4.06 0.06
CA LEU A 139 1.91 -3.80 -0.66
C LEU A 139 3.10 -4.34 0.14
N GLY A 140 3.49 -5.58 -0.19
CA GLY A 140 4.71 -6.22 0.27
C GLY A 140 5.95 -5.65 -0.45
N SER A 141 6.90 -6.52 -0.71
CA SER A 141 8.12 -6.28 -1.51
C SER A 141 8.84 -7.62 -1.70
N VAL A 142 9.67 -7.75 -2.72
CA VAL A 142 10.64 -8.85 -2.79
C VAL A 142 11.56 -8.90 -1.56
N ALA A 143 11.73 -7.78 -0.86
CA ALA A 143 12.39 -7.70 0.45
C ALA A 143 11.64 -8.45 1.58
N GLY A 144 10.40 -8.85 1.35
CA GLY A 144 9.64 -9.73 2.24
C GLY A 144 9.92 -11.21 2.03
N LEU A 145 10.66 -11.57 0.99
CA LEU A 145 11.01 -12.95 0.62
C LEU A 145 12.48 -13.28 0.84
N SER A 146 13.35 -12.27 0.92
CA SER A 146 14.80 -12.45 1.05
C SER A 146 15.45 -11.27 1.76
N GLY A 147 16.63 -11.51 2.35
CA GLY A 147 17.45 -10.46 2.96
C GLY A 147 18.09 -9.56 1.92
N ILE A 148 18.17 -8.26 2.23
CA ILE A 148 18.90 -7.27 1.43
C ILE A 148 19.90 -6.57 2.36
N ARG A 149 21.19 -6.62 1.98
CA ARG A 149 22.24 -5.98 2.78
C ARG A 149 21.93 -4.49 2.98
N GLY A 150 22.09 -4.03 4.19
CA GLY A 150 21.90 -2.64 4.58
C GLY A 150 20.44 -2.19 4.73
N CYS A 151 19.46 -3.11 4.61
CA CYS A 151 18.03 -2.80 4.69
C CYS A 151 17.33 -3.54 5.84
N GLY A 152 18.00 -3.74 6.99
CA GLY A 152 17.54 -4.63 8.05
C GLY A 152 16.11 -4.37 8.52
N ALA A 153 15.78 -3.15 8.92
CA ALA A 153 14.43 -2.79 9.39
C ALA A 153 13.37 -2.90 8.29
N TYR A 154 13.70 -2.46 7.08
CA TYR A 154 12.79 -2.58 5.94
C TYR A 154 12.50 -4.04 5.59
N VAL A 155 13.54 -4.87 5.47
CA VAL A 155 13.41 -6.32 5.25
C VAL A 155 12.55 -6.96 6.33
N ALA A 156 12.84 -6.69 7.61
CA ALA A 156 12.04 -7.19 8.73
C ALA A 156 10.57 -6.76 8.62
N SER A 157 10.31 -5.48 8.29
CA SER A 157 8.95 -4.98 8.10
C SER A 157 8.21 -5.68 6.97
N LYS A 158 8.87 -5.93 5.84
CA LYS A 158 8.24 -6.59 4.69
C LYS A 158 8.04 -8.10 4.89
N HIS A 159 8.91 -8.77 5.64
CA HIS A 159 8.65 -10.14 6.11
C HIS A 159 7.43 -10.20 7.07
N ALA A 160 7.27 -9.19 7.94
CA ALA A 160 6.09 -9.10 8.81
C ALA A 160 4.80 -8.91 7.99
N VAL A 161 4.81 -8.04 6.97
CA VAL A 161 3.66 -7.86 6.05
C VAL A 161 3.35 -9.15 5.31
N HIS A 162 4.37 -9.88 4.84
CA HIS A 162 4.22 -11.17 4.18
C HIS A 162 3.54 -12.20 5.10
N GLY A 163 4.07 -12.41 6.30
CA GLY A 163 3.48 -13.33 7.29
C GLY A 163 2.07 -12.95 7.71
N LEU A 164 1.82 -11.65 7.91
CA LEU A 164 0.47 -11.15 8.25
C LEU A 164 -0.51 -11.38 7.10
N SER A 165 -0.12 -11.12 5.85
CA SER A 165 -0.97 -11.34 4.67
C SER A 165 -1.38 -12.80 4.55
N ASP A 166 -0.45 -13.74 4.80
CA ASP A 166 -0.73 -15.17 4.79
C ASP A 166 -1.66 -15.57 5.93
N THR A 167 -1.43 -15.07 7.14
CA THR A 167 -2.27 -15.30 8.31
C THR A 167 -3.71 -14.82 8.09
N LEU A 168 -3.89 -13.57 7.64
CA LEU A 168 -5.22 -13.02 7.37
C LEU A 168 -5.96 -13.83 6.29
N ARG A 169 -5.26 -14.31 5.27
CA ARG A 169 -5.84 -15.16 4.23
C ARG A 169 -6.38 -16.47 4.80
N GLN A 170 -5.67 -17.07 5.75
CA GLN A 170 -6.10 -18.30 6.42
C GLN A 170 -7.27 -18.04 7.39
N GLU A 171 -7.20 -17.00 8.21
CA GLU A 171 -8.22 -16.65 9.20
C GLU A 171 -9.58 -16.33 8.58
N TYR A 172 -9.57 -15.69 7.39
CA TYR A 172 -10.80 -15.22 6.74
C TYR A 172 -11.20 -16.05 5.52
N ALA A 173 -10.55 -17.19 5.28
CA ALA A 173 -10.96 -18.13 4.23
C ALA A 173 -12.42 -18.59 4.44
N GLY A 174 -13.20 -18.53 3.36
CA GLY A 174 -14.64 -18.89 3.41
C GLY A 174 -15.57 -17.86 4.06
N ARG A 175 -15.03 -16.71 4.50
CA ARG A 175 -15.81 -15.62 5.15
C ARG A 175 -16.10 -14.45 4.21
N GLY A 176 -15.89 -14.61 2.91
CA GLY A 176 -16.12 -13.58 1.91
C GLY A 176 -15.02 -12.51 1.82
N ILE A 177 -13.94 -12.68 2.58
CA ILE A 177 -12.79 -11.76 2.58
C ILE A 177 -11.64 -12.37 1.77
N ARG A 178 -11.17 -11.63 0.78
CA ARG A 178 -9.98 -11.97 -0.01
C ARG A 178 -8.79 -11.17 0.50
N VAL A 179 -7.61 -11.78 0.51
CA VAL A 179 -6.37 -11.09 0.86
C VAL A 179 -5.31 -11.39 -0.19
N SER A 180 -4.82 -10.35 -0.86
CA SER A 180 -3.76 -10.43 -1.85
C SER A 180 -2.53 -9.67 -1.38
N GLU A 181 -1.36 -10.12 -1.76
CA GLU A 181 -0.11 -9.42 -1.53
C GLU A 181 0.58 -9.15 -2.87
N ILE A 182 0.95 -7.89 -3.11
CA ILE A 182 1.77 -7.51 -4.26
C ILE A 182 3.19 -7.29 -3.76
N LEU A 183 4.15 -7.97 -4.38
CA LEU A 183 5.56 -7.98 -3.98
C LEU A 183 6.42 -7.37 -5.09
N PRO A 184 6.51 -6.02 -5.15
CA PRO A 184 7.32 -5.36 -6.16
C PRO A 184 8.82 -5.55 -5.92
N GLY A 185 9.58 -5.64 -7.02
CA GLY A 185 11.01 -5.35 -7.05
C GLY A 185 11.28 -3.85 -7.05
N MET A 186 12.28 -3.40 -7.82
CA MET A 186 12.63 -1.99 -7.89
C MET A 186 11.60 -1.20 -8.70
N VAL A 187 10.94 -0.24 -8.06
CA VAL A 187 9.95 0.68 -8.66
C VAL A 187 10.45 2.11 -8.55
N LYS A 188 10.55 2.83 -9.66
CA LYS A 188 10.93 4.24 -9.65
C LYS A 188 9.76 5.10 -9.19
N THR A 189 9.89 5.70 -8.00
CA THR A 189 8.93 6.60 -7.35
C THR A 189 9.70 7.58 -6.45
N ASP A 190 9.01 8.47 -5.73
CA ASP A 190 9.64 9.34 -4.71
C ASP A 190 10.16 8.58 -3.47
N PHE A 191 10.03 7.25 -3.45
CA PHE A 191 10.43 6.43 -2.31
C PHE A 191 11.93 6.51 -2.02
N ALA A 192 12.79 6.54 -3.05
CA ALA A 192 14.22 6.70 -2.85
C ALA A 192 14.59 8.10 -2.38
N THR A 193 13.94 9.14 -2.89
CA THR A 193 14.09 10.52 -2.40
C THR A 193 13.74 10.59 -0.90
N ALA A 194 12.63 9.98 -0.50
CA ALA A 194 12.22 9.92 0.92
C ALA A 194 13.20 9.09 1.76
N ARG A 195 13.72 7.96 1.23
CA ARG A 195 14.71 7.10 1.89
C ARG A 195 16.01 7.86 2.24
N PHE A 196 16.51 8.65 1.30
CA PHE A 196 17.75 9.38 1.47
C PHE A 196 17.55 10.81 1.99
N SER A 197 16.32 11.29 2.07
CA SER A 197 15.98 12.70 2.31
C SER A 197 16.71 13.66 1.37
N ASP A 198 16.95 13.20 0.12
CA ASP A 198 17.81 13.85 -0.87
C ASP A 198 17.40 13.39 -2.28
N ALA A 199 16.97 14.33 -3.12
CA ALA A 199 16.47 14.02 -4.46
C ALA A 199 17.58 13.52 -5.40
N GLU A 200 18.78 14.13 -5.34
CA GLU A 200 19.91 13.74 -6.19
C GLU A 200 20.37 12.32 -5.88
N LYS A 201 20.45 11.97 -4.58
CA LYS A 201 20.74 10.59 -4.15
C LYS A 201 19.66 9.61 -4.54
N GLY A 202 18.39 10.04 -4.50
CA GLY A 202 17.25 9.24 -4.94
C GLY A 202 17.33 8.90 -6.43
N ASP A 203 17.63 9.87 -7.27
CA ASP A 203 17.79 9.68 -8.72
C ASP A 203 19.01 8.81 -9.04
N ALA A 204 20.17 9.10 -8.46
CA ALA A 204 21.38 8.32 -8.64
C ALA A 204 21.19 6.85 -8.21
N PHE A 205 20.40 6.62 -7.17
CA PHE A 205 20.05 5.27 -6.71
C PHE A 205 19.29 4.49 -7.80
N TYR A 206 18.29 5.09 -8.44
CA TYR A 206 17.55 4.43 -9.52
C TYR A 206 18.40 4.25 -10.79
N GLU A 207 19.24 5.19 -11.12
CA GLU A 207 20.16 5.09 -12.26
C GLU A 207 21.12 3.90 -12.09
N SER A 208 21.53 3.58 -10.86
CA SER A 208 22.40 2.44 -10.57
C SER A 208 21.75 1.07 -10.80
N TYR A 209 20.41 1.01 -10.92
CA TYR A 209 19.66 -0.23 -11.13
C TYR A 209 19.35 -0.55 -12.60
N GLY A 210 19.66 0.33 -13.53
CA GLY A 210 19.32 0.14 -14.94
C GLY A 210 17.81 0.28 -15.17
N GLN A 211 17.10 -0.82 -15.41
CA GLN A 211 15.65 -0.77 -15.66
C GLN A 211 14.86 -0.92 -14.35
N CYS A 212 13.98 0.04 -14.07
CA CYS A 212 13.04 -0.01 -12.95
C CYS A 212 11.61 -0.19 -13.46
N LEU A 213 10.76 -0.79 -12.62
CA LEU A 213 9.31 -0.75 -12.80
C LEU A 213 8.80 0.68 -12.59
N LYS A 214 7.61 0.96 -13.13
CA LYS A 214 6.85 2.18 -12.87
C LYS A 214 5.73 1.90 -11.85
N ALA A 215 5.22 2.94 -11.22
CA ALA A 215 4.09 2.83 -10.30
C ALA A 215 2.85 2.20 -10.97
N GLU A 216 2.62 2.52 -12.25
CA GLU A 216 1.51 1.98 -13.06
C GLU A 216 1.62 0.47 -13.29
N ASP A 217 2.84 -0.10 -13.33
CA ASP A 217 3.04 -1.54 -13.47
C ASP A 217 2.50 -2.27 -12.25
N ILE A 218 2.72 -1.69 -11.06
CA ILE A 218 2.21 -2.23 -9.81
C ILE A 218 0.71 -2.02 -9.70
N ALA A 219 0.21 -0.83 -10.05
CA ALA A 219 -1.22 -0.53 -10.04
C ALA A 219 -2.02 -1.49 -10.94
N ARG A 220 -1.49 -1.85 -12.12
CA ARG A 220 -2.09 -2.89 -12.99
C ARG A 220 -2.14 -4.27 -12.33
N SER A 221 -1.12 -4.62 -11.57
CA SER A 221 -1.10 -5.90 -10.83
C SER A 221 -2.13 -5.91 -9.69
N VAL A 222 -2.32 -4.78 -9.00
CA VAL A 222 -3.40 -4.60 -8.02
C VAL A 222 -4.75 -4.78 -8.69
N LEU A 223 -5.01 -4.08 -9.80
CA LEU A 223 -6.26 -4.16 -10.54
C LEU A 223 -6.54 -5.59 -11.01
N PHE A 224 -5.54 -6.29 -11.55
CA PHE A 224 -5.65 -7.70 -11.96
C PHE A 224 -6.11 -8.58 -10.79
N ALA A 225 -5.53 -8.42 -9.60
CA ALA A 225 -5.92 -9.22 -8.43
C ALA A 225 -7.39 -8.93 -8.00
N LEU A 226 -7.81 -7.67 -8.09
CA LEU A 226 -9.16 -7.24 -7.72
C LEU A 226 -10.23 -7.72 -8.68
N GLU A 227 -9.94 -7.78 -9.98
CA GLU A 227 -10.88 -8.16 -11.04
C GLU A 227 -11.21 -9.66 -11.08
N GLN A 228 -10.53 -10.49 -10.30
CA GLN A 228 -10.79 -11.92 -10.27
C GLN A 228 -12.18 -12.22 -9.70
N PRO A 229 -12.84 -13.30 -10.18
CA PRO A 229 -14.13 -13.72 -9.63
C PRO A 229 -14.10 -13.91 -8.12
N PRO A 230 -15.23 -13.73 -7.39
CA PRO A 230 -15.24 -13.75 -5.92
C PRO A 230 -14.68 -15.01 -5.27
N HIS A 231 -14.73 -16.15 -5.95
CA HIS A 231 -14.20 -17.43 -5.46
C HIS A 231 -12.69 -17.62 -5.75
N VAL A 232 -12.07 -16.66 -6.46
CA VAL A 232 -10.65 -16.70 -6.82
C VAL A 232 -9.89 -15.70 -5.97
N VAL A 233 -8.84 -16.17 -5.32
CA VAL A 233 -7.88 -15.32 -4.58
C VAL A 233 -6.53 -15.43 -5.26
N VAL A 234 -6.06 -14.32 -5.82
CA VAL A 234 -4.65 -14.18 -6.20
C VAL A 234 -3.88 -13.90 -4.93
N SER A 235 -3.27 -14.93 -4.36
CA SER A 235 -2.62 -14.82 -3.05
C SER A 235 -1.42 -13.89 -3.07
N GLN A 236 -0.61 -13.98 -4.12
CA GLN A 236 0.63 -13.21 -4.27
C GLN A 236 0.91 -12.90 -5.74
N ILE A 237 1.46 -11.72 -6.00
CA ILE A 237 2.06 -11.36 -7.29
C ILE A 237 3.45 -10.81 -7.03
N VAL A 238 4.47 -11.56 -7.46
CA VAL A 238 5.84 -11.07 -7.49
C VAL A 238 6.08 -10.43 -8.85
N ILE A 239 6.46 -9.15 -8.86
CA ILE A 239 6.69 -8.40 -10.09
C ILE A 239 8.06 -7.69 -10.02
N VAL A 240 8.92 -7.99 -10.97
CA VAL A 240 10.30 -7.49 -11.03
C VAL A 240 10.60 -6.93 -12.41
N PRO A 241 11.58 -6.04 -12.56
CA PRO A 241 12.06 -5.63 -13.87
C PRO A 241 12.60 -6.84 -14.66
N ASP A 242 12.53 -6.79 -15.97
CA ASP A 242 13.09 -7.83 -16.86
C ASP A 242 14.62 -7.93 -16.73
N ASN A 243 15.27 -6.78 -16.53
CA ASN A 243 16.70 -6.72 -16.20
C ASN A 243 16.89 -5.99 -14.85
N PRO A 244 17.04 -6.69 -13.73
CA PRO A 244 17.10 -6.06 -12.40
C PRO A 244 18.45 -5.41 -12.07
N GLY A 245 19.45 -5.44 -12.98
CA GLY A 245 20.80 -4.88 -12.73
C GLY A 245 21.72 -5.86 -12.05
#